data_935f5a170091c76d082e743c251cbf0c
#
_entry.id   935f5a170091c76d082e743c251cbf0c
#
_cell.length_a   1.000
_cell.length_b   1.000
_cell.length_c   1.000
_cell.angle_alpha   90.00
_cell.angle_beta   90.00
_cell.angle_gamma   90.00
#
_symmetry.space_group_name_H-M   'P 1'
#
loop_
_entity.id
_entity.type
_entity.pdbx_description
1 polymer ?
#
loop_
_entity_poly.entity_id
_entity_poly.type
_entity_poly.pdbx_seq_one_letter_code
_entity_poly.pdbx_strand_id
1 'polypeptide(L)'
;MFRLSNLIKSTLQEQKSRSLDGSIIIWNMTNRCNLLCHHCYSKASANEKESLLLEDILKTIPKLKIANINFVIFSGGEPLLRKDIFEIAQCMKDNKIMTYLSTNGTYITEKNAQKIIDTFNYIGISIDGIGEVHDYFRGQKGSYDKSIKAIKTIQKLGGNAGIRFTITKETESSFYDIFTLAEELNVNKIYISHLVYSGRGKENLEIDISKEKRKEYVNFMINKAFEYYENGKDIDIVTGNMEMDAIILLKEFEKKYPDFVNSLKNRLKSWGGNSAGKRLGNMDWNGFVKPDPFFPMTIGNYLKKDFDKIWLDDSSELLKKLREFPRNIKGKCSSCKYIDICNGGSRSRAYAISGDLWDEDPSCYLTLEEIKG
;
A
#
# COMPACT_ATOMS: atom_id res chain seq x y z
N MET A 1 -4.04 -3.82 0.27
CA MET A 1 -4.13 -3.22 -1.09
C MET A 1 -5.30 -3.86 -1.82
N PHE A 2 -6.16 -3.05 -2.40
CA PHE A 2 -7.36 -3.49 -3.10
C PHE A 2 -7.14 -3.32 -4.62
N ARG A 3 -7.00 -4.43 -5.36
CA ARG A 3 -6.69 -4.43 -6.79
C ARG A 3 -7.97 -4.32 -7.60
N LEU A 4 -8.45 -3.12 -7.77
CA LEU A 4 -9.74 -2.76 -8.35
C LEU A 4 -9.90 -3.30 -9.78
N SER A 5 -9.01 -2.94 -10.70
CA SER A 5 -9.10 -3.39 -12.12
C SER A 5 -8.96 -4.91 -12.25
N ASN A 6 -8.05 -5.52 -11.49
CA ASN A 6 -7.87 -6.97 -11.53
C ASN A 6 -9.11 -7.72 -11.02
N LEU A 7 -9.78 -7.19 -9.99
CA LEU A 7 -10.99 -7.80 -9.45
C LEU A 7 -12.16 -7.70 -10.42
N ILE A 8 -12.34 -6.56 -11.10
CA ILE A 8 -13.33 -6.40 -12.19
C ILE A 8 -13.06 -7.44 -13.27
N LYS A 9 -11.85 -7.45 -13.83
CA LYS A 9 -11.43 -8.37 -14.91
C LYS A 9 -11.65 -9.83 -14.52
N SER A 10 -11.15 -10.24 -13.35
CA SER A 10 -11.25 -11.64 -12.92
C SER A 10 -12.67 -12.07 -12.58
N THR A 11 -13.54 -11.15 -12.17
CA THR A 11 -14.95 -11.45 -11.89
C THR A 11 -15.73 -11.62 -13.20
N LEU A 12 -15.62 -10.67 -14.12
CA LEU A 12 -16.35 -10.69 -15.39
C LEU A 12 -15.87 -11.79 -16.34
N GLN A 13 -14.60 -12.21 -16.23
CA GLN A 13 -14.04 -13.32 -17.01
C GLN A 13 -14.10 -14.68 -16.28
N GLU A 14 -14.77 -14.74 -15.14
CA GLU A 14 -14.92 -15.95 -14.30
C GLU A 14 -13.60 -16.70 -14.01
N GLN A 15 -12.49 -15.94 -13.99
CA GLN A 15 -11.17 -16.52 -13.73
C GLN A 15 -11.12 -17.07 -12.29
N LYS A 16 -10.43 -18.19 -12.10
CA LYS A 16 -10.15 -18.70 -10.75
C LYS A 16 -9.43 -17.61 -9.94
N SER A 17 -9.92 -17.35 -8.73
CA SER A 17 -9.26 -16.44 -7.81
C SER A 17 -7.86 -16.98 -7.50
N ARG A 18 -6.82 -16.30 -7.96
CA ARG A 18 -5.46 -16.59 -7.52
C ARG A 18 -5.30 -15.96 -6.14
N SER A 19 -5.40 -16.76 -5.09
CA SER A 19 -4.91 -16.32 -3.79
C SER A 19 -3.41 -16.09 -3.92
N LEU A 20 -2.94 -14.92 -3.51
CA LEU A 20 -1.50 -14.75 -3.28
C LEU A 20 -1.17 -15.64 -2.08
N ASP A 21 -0.48 -16.76 -2.32
CA ASP A 21 0.04 -17.57 -1.23
C ASP A 21 1.07 -16.77 -0.44
N GLY A 22 0.90 -16.76 0.88
CA GLY A 22 1.79 -16.09 1.81
C GLY A 22 1.43 -14.65 2.13
N SER A 23 2.28 -14.06 2.95
CA SER A 23 2.13 -12.70 3.44
C SER A 23 3.11 -11.74 2.76
N ILE A 24 2.82 -10.46 2.87
CA ILE A 24 3.62 -9.35 2.34
C ILE A 24 4.24 -8.61 3.51
N ILE A 25 5.54 -8.36 3.46
CA ILE A 25 6.22 -7.45 4.37
C ILE A 25 6.62 -6.18 3.65
N ILE A 26 6.23 -5.03 4.18
CA ILE A 26 6.83 -3.75 3.82
C ILE A 26 8.04 -3.58 4.73
N TRP A 27 9.23 -3.65 4.16
CA TRP A 27 10.46 -3.49 4.94
C TRP A 27 11.04 -2.10 4.74
N ASN A 28 10.97 -1.30 5.79
CA ASN A 28 11.63 0.00 5.82
C ASN A 28 13.12 -0.22 6.08
N MET A 29 13.89 -0.33 5.00
CA MET A 29 15.31 -0.67 5.02
C MET A 29 16.18 0.40 5.67
N THR A 30 15.73 1.64 5.63
CA THR A 30 16.43 2.81 6.16
C THR A 30 15.42 3.90 6.52
N ASN A 31 15.76 4.79 7.44
CA ASN A 31 15.02 6.04 7.67
C ASN A 31 15.67 7.27 7.02
N ARG A 32 16.78 7.07 6.28
CA ARG A 32 17.39 8.14 5.49
C ARG A 32 16.55 8.42 4.25
N CYS A 33 16.30 9.70 4.00
CA CYS A 33 15.60 10.15 2.80
C CYS A 33 16.10 11.54 2.38
N ASN A 34 16.21 11.75 1.09
CA ASN A 34 16.54 13.07 0.54
C ASN A 34 15.32 14.00 0.40
N LEU A 35 14.11 13.51 0.70
CA LEU A 35 12.86 14.27 0.63
C LEU A 35 12.25 14.47 2.02
N LEU A 36 11.37 15.50 2.16
CA LEU A 36 10.67 15.86 3.39
C LEU A 36 9.15 15.91 3.19
N CYS A 37 8.60 14.82 2.63
CA CYS A 37 7.17 14.73 2.27
C CYS A 37 6.23 15.03 3.45
N HIS A 38 5.14 15.78 3.22
CA HIS A 38 4.17 16.19 4.24
C HIS A 38 3.42 15.01 4.89
N HIS A 39 3.19 13.94 4.14
CA HIS A 39 2.47 12.73 4.61
C HIS A 39 3.37 11.60 5.13
N CYS A 40 4.69 11.79 5.24
CA CYS A 40 5.63 10.70 5.51
C CYS A 40 5.35 9.99 6.84
N TYR A 41 4.92 8.74 6.78
CA TYR A 41 4.58 7.94 7.95
C TYR A 41 5.79 7.54 8.81
N SER A 42 7.00 7.48 8.23
CA SER A 42 8.23 7.12 8.94
C SER A 42 8.99 8.34 9.47
N LYS A 43 8.56 9.57 9.16
CA LYS A 43 9.27 10.82 9.47
C LYS A 43 10.73 10.84 8.97
N ALA A 44 10.98 10.16 7.86
CA ALA A 44 12.30 10.05 7.27
C ALA A 44 12.93 11.42 6.96
N SER A 45 14.25 11.50 7.07
CA SER A 45 15.03 12.72 6.78
C SER A 45 16.44 12.40 6.31
N ALA A 46 17.17 13.42 5.80
CA ALA A 46 18.56 13.26 5.34
C ALA A 46 19.56 13.03 6.50
N ASN A 47 19.18 13.47 7.71
CA ASN A 47 20.06 13.44 8.89
C ASN A 47 20.04 12.10 9.64
N GLU A 48 19.16 11.19 9.25
CA GLU A 48 19.08 9.86 9.87
C GLU A 48 20.33 9.02 9.59
N LYS A 49 20.69 8.18 10.56
CA LYS A 49 21.82 7.26 10.42
C LYS A 49 21.30 5.86 10.05
N GLU A 50 22.13 5.12 9.33
CA GLU A 50 21.85 3.71 9.07
C GLU A 50 22.03 2.92 10.37
N SER A 51 21.00 2.20 10.78
CA SER A 51 20.98 1.46 12.05
C SER A 51 20.99 -0.06 11.87
N LEU A 52 20.58 -0.56 10.70
CA LEU A 52 20.60 -2.00 10.41
C LEU A 52 21.89 -2.42 9.75
N LEU A 53 22.57 -3.38 10.33
CA LEU A 53 23.73 -4.02 9.73
C LEU A 53 23.29 -5.01 8.64
N LEU A 54 24.08 -5.12 7.58
CA LEU A 54 23.83 -6.07 6.49
C LEU A 54 23.68 -7.51 7.02
N GLU A 55 24.58 -7.92 7.91
CA GLU A 55 24.58 -9.28 8.47
C GLU A 55 23.27 -9.62 9.21
N ASP A 56 22.69 -8.67 9.94
CA ASP A 56 21.42 -8.87 10.65
C ASP A 56 20.25 -9.04 9.69
N ILE A 57 20.27 -8.26 8.60
CA ILE A 57 19.28 -8.37 7.51
C ILE A 57 19.41 -9.75 6.86
N LEU A 58 20.61 -10.16 6.45
CA LEU A 58 20.85 -11.43 5.76
C LEU A 58 20.45 -12.64 6.64
N LYS A 59 20.74 -12.60 7.96
CA LYS A 59 20.29 -13.63 8.93
C LYS A 59 18.76 -13.72 9.04
N THR A 60 18.06 -12.61 8.85
CA THR A 60 16.59 -12.55 8.99
C THR A 60 15.86 -13.11 7.76
N ILE A 61 16.44 -13.01 6.56
CA ILE A 61 15.78 -13.41 5.31
C ILE A 61 15.26 -14.86 5.30
N PRO A 62 16.02 -15.90 5.72
CA PRO A 62 15.49 -17.26 5.80
C PRO A 62 14.30 -17.39 6.75
N LYS A 63 14.26 -16.58 7.82
CA LYS A 63 13.17 -16.57 8.80
C LYS A 63 11.88 -16.01 8.24
N LEU A 64 11.97 -15.05 7.29
CA LEU A 64 10.82 -14.60 6.54
C LEU A 64 10.17 -15.75 5.75
N LYS A 65 10.99 -16.59 5.12
CA LYS A 65 10.46 -17.72 4.35
C LYS A 65 9.77 -18.76 5.22
N ILE A 66 10.33 -19.07 6.41
CA ILE A 66 9.68 -19.95 7.42
C ILE A 66 8.31 -19.38 7.83
N ALA A 67 8.19 -18.06 7.96
CA ALA A 67 6.94 -17.37 8.26
C ALA A 67 5.98 -17.23 7.07
N ASN A 68 6.24 -17.94 5.97
CA ASN A 68 5.47 -17.87 4.72
C ASN A 68 5.36 -16.44 4.13
N ILE A 69 6.44 -15.66 4.24
CA ILE A 69 6.55 -14.38 3.57
C ILE A 69 7.08 -14.62 2.15
N ASN A 70 6.27 -14.34 1.15
CA ASN A 70 6.63 -14.56 -0.25
C ASN A 70 6.88 -13.26 -1.03
N PHE A 71 6.55 -12.11 -0.42
CA PHE A 71 6.70 -10.80 -1.05
C PHE A 71 7.27 -9.80 -0.04
N VAL A 72 8.33 -9.11 -0.42
CA VAL A 72 8.90 -8.01 0.37
C VAL A 72 8.91 -6.74 -0.47
N ILE A 73 8.31 -5.68 0.04
CA ILE A 73 8.36 -4.34 -0.54
C ILE A 73 9.48 -3.58 0.15
N PHE A 74 10.54 -3.31 -0.56
CA PHE A 74 11.63 -2.46 -0.11
C PHE A 74 11.16 -1.01 -0.09
N SER A 75 11.15 -0.43 1.10
CA SER A 75 10.64 0.90 1.41
C SER A 75 11.50 1.55 2.50
N GLY A 76 10.96 2.56 3.17
CA GLY A 76 11.60 3.24 4.29
C GLY A 76 11.56 4.75 4.12
N GLY A 77 12.72 5.41 4.26
CA GLY A 77 12.97 6.71 3.70
C GLY A 77 13.09 6.58 2.17
N GLU A 78 14.32 6.63 1.66
CA GLU A 78 14.57 6.26 0.27
C GLU A 78 15.49 5.02 0.23
N PRO A 79 14.95 3.85 -0.18
CA PRO A 79 15.70 2.59 -0.11
C PRO A 79 16.94 2.58 -0.99
N LEU A 80 16.97 3.33 -2.12
CA LEU A 80 18.13 3.42 -2.99
C LEU A 80 19.31 4.21 -2.40
N LEU A 81 19.15 4.85 -1.23
CA LEU A 81 20.26 5.41 -0.45
C LEU A 81 21.08 4.35 0.28
N ARG A 82 20.53 3.15 0.46
CA ARG A 82 21.21 2.04 1.10
C ARG A 82 22.16 1.37 0.13
N LYS A 83 23.46 1.32 0.47
CA LYS A 83 24.54 0.85 -0.45
C LYS A 83 24.45 -0.64 -0.77
N ASP A 84 24.01 -1.44 0.18
CA ASP A 84 23.92 -2.91 0.10
C ASP A 84 22.53 -3.43 -0.36
N ILE A 85 21.65 -2.55 -0.83
CA ILE A 85 20.28 -2.88 -1.21
C ILE A 85 20.19 -4.01 -2.26
N PHE A 86 21.09 -4.03 -3.21
CA PHE A 86 21.13 -5.05 -4.26
C PHE A 86 21.57 -6.41 -3.75
N GLU A 87 22.50 -6.46 -2.79
CA GLU A 87 22.93 -7.68 -2.13
C GLU A 87 21.79 -8.28 -1.29
N ILE A 88 21.09 -7.44 -0.55
CA ILE A 88 19.90 -7.84 0.21
C ILE A 88 18.82 -8.42 -0.72
N ALA A 89 18.54 -7.74 -1.83
CA ALA A 89 17.54 -8.19 -2.79
C ALA A 89 17.93 -9.50 -3.49
N GLN A 90 19.22 -9.71 -3.77
CA GLN A 90 19.72 -10.98 -4.29
C GLN A 90 19.52 -12.12 -3.29
N CYS A 91 19.85 -11.89 -2.02
CA CYS A 91 19.58 -12.89 -0.97
C CYS A 91 18.08 -13.22 -0.84
N MET A 92 17.18 -12.24 -1.00
CA MET A 92 15.73 -12.48 -1.06
C MET A 92 15.37 -13.41 -2.22
N LYS A 93 15.91 -13.12 -3.42
CA LYS A 93 15.67 -13.92 -4.64
C LYS A 93 16.15 -15.37 -4.47
N ASP A 94 17.33 -15.56 -3.86
CA ASP A 94 17.89 -16.89 -3.58
C ASP A 94 17.00 -17.69 -2.61
N ASN A 95 16.31 -17.00 -1.69
CA ASN A 95 15.31 -17.56 -0.81
C ASN A 95 13.89 -17.64 -1.42
N LYS A 96 13.74 -17.40 -2.73
CA LYS A 96 12.45 -17.43 -3.45
C LYS A 96 11.41 -16.45 -2.88
N ILE A 97 11.87 -15.29 -2.44
CA ILE A 97 11.04 -14.18 -1.99
C ILE A 97 11.06 -13.11 -3.10
N MET A 98 9.88 -12.75 -3.59
CA MET A 98 9.74 -11.70 -4.61
C MET A 98 9.98 -10.32 -3.99
N THR A 99 10.71 -9.46 -4.70
CA THR A 99 11.06 -8.12 -4.23
C THR A 99 10.42 -7.04 -5.08
N TYR A 100 9.79 -6.08 -4.43
CA TYR A 100 9.25 -4.88 -5.03
C TYR A 100 9.96 -3.65 -4.46
N LEU A 101 10.16 -2.63 -5.27
CA LEU A 101 10.77 -1.38 -4.85
C LEU A 101 9.70 -0.29 -4.73
N SER A 102 9.62 0.38 -3.59
CA SER A 102 8.85 1.59 -3.37
C SER A 102 9.80 2.76 -3.17
N THR A 103 9.95 3.63 -4.16
CA THR A 103 10.96 4.68 -4.22
C THR A 103 10.34 6.02 -4.61
N ASN A 104 11.03 7.11 -4.25
CA ASN A 104 10.72 8.43 -4.79
C ASN A 104 11.26 8.64 -6.23
N GLY A 105 12.09 7.70 -6.72
CA GLY A 105 12.62 7.71 -8.08
C GLY A 105 13.82 8.63 -8.32
N THR A 106 14.12 9.56 -7.42
CA THR A 106 15.14 10.60 -7.67
C THR A 106 16.59 10.06 -7.79
N TYR A 107 16.83 8.82 -7.35
CA TYR A 107 18.10 8.12 -7.46
C TYR A 107 18.15 7.11 -8.63
N ILE A 108 17.09 6.98 -9.40
CA ILE A 108 17.10 6.15 -10.61
C ILE A 108 17.72 6.95 -11.75
N THR A 109 18.79 6.41 -12.33
CA THR A 109 19.57 7.01 -13.41
C THR A 109 19.80 5.98 -14.51
N GLU A 110 20.23 6.42 -15.69
CA GLU A 110 20.60 5.52 -16.79
C GLU A 110 21.71 4.51 -16.39
N LYS A 111 22.58 4.89 -15.44
CA LYS A 111 23.69 4.04 -14.97
C LYS A 111 23.25 2.87 -14.10
N ASN A 112 22.12 3.02 -13.34
CA ASN A 112 21.69 1.99 -12.40
C ASN A 112 20.32 1.36 -12.75
N ALA A 113 19.60 1.90 -13.73
CA ALA A 113 18.26 1.44 -14.08
C ALA A 113 18.23 -0.03 -14.47
N GLN A 114 19.19 -0.51 -15.29
CA GLN A 114 19.24 -1.92 -15.67
C GLN A 114 19.38 -2.82 -14.44
N LYS A 115 20.32 -2.48 -13.53
CA LYS A 115 20.50 -3.26 -12.30
C LYS A 115 19.24 -3.27 -11.42
N ILE A 116 18.51 -2.16 -11.37
CA ILE A 116 17.24 -2.06 -10.63
C ILE A 116 16.18 -2.98 -11.26
N ILE A 117 16.06 -2.99 -12.59
CA ILE A 117 15.13 -3.84 -13.34
C ILE A 117 15.43 -5.33 -13.12
N ASP A 118 16.71 -5.71 -13.17
CA ASP A 118 17.14 -7.10 -12.99
C ASP A 118 16.92 -7.60 -11.56
N THR A 119 16.86 -6.66 -10.61
CA THR A 119 16.75 -6.96 -9.17
C THR A 119 15.31 -7.00 -8.68
N PHE A 120 14.46 -6.06 -9.11
CA PHE A 120 13.11 -5.90 -8.57
C PHE A 120 12.04 -6.29 -9.57
N ASN A 121 11.09 -7.13 -9.14
CA ASN A 121 9.97 -7.60 -9.97
C ASN A 121 8.98 -6.47 -10.35
N TYR A 122 8.94 -5.40 -9.57
CA TYR A 122 8.10 -4.23 -9.80
C TYR A 122 8.69 -3.00 -9.10
N ILE A 123 8.60 -1.85 -9.75
CA ILE A 123 9.13 -0.57 -9.25
C ILE A 123 7.98 0.43 -9.16
N GLY A 124 7.55 0.73 -7.93
CA GLY A 124 6.54 1.76 -7.65
C GLY A 124 7.21 3.10 -7.40
N ILE A 125 7.03 4.05 -8.32
CA ILE A 125 7.59 5.40 -8.22
C ILE A 125 6.53 6.35 -7.71
N SER A 126 6.88 7.13 -6.70
CA SER A 126 5.97 8.07 -6.07
C SER A 126 5.82 9.34 -6.90
N ILE A 127 4.59 9.64 -7.30
CA ILE A 127 4.18 10.88 -8.00
C ILE A 127 2.93 11.39 -7.29
N ASP A 128 3.07 12.44 -6.48
CA ASP A 128 1.95 13.00 -5.69
C ASP A 128 1.50 14.36 -6.21
N GLY A 129 1.38 14.48 -7.52
CA GLY A 129 0.89 15.67 -8.21
C GLY A 129 1.67 15.92 -9.49
N ILE A 130 1.25 16.95 -10.22
CA ILE A 130 1.88 17.40 -11.47
C ILE A 130 2.78 18.60 -11.17
N GLY A 131 4.03 18.55 -11.61
CA GLY A 131 4.97 19.67 -11.50
C GLY A 131 5.16 20.17 -10.06
N GLU A 132 4.84 21.43 -9.84
CA GLU A 132 5.03 22.13 -8.56
C GLU A 132 4.21 21.55 -7.40
N VAL A 133 3.04 20.96 -7.66
CA VAL A 133 2.22 20.28 -6.65
C VAL A 133 3.00 19.11 -6.05
N HIS A 134 3.63 18.30 -6.89
CA HIS A 134 4.48 17.20 -6.43
C HIS A 134 5.68 17.72 -5.64
N ASP A 135 6.40 18.71 -6.18
CA ASP A 135 7.61 19.24 -5.56
C ASP A 135 7.34 19.82 -4.18
N TYR A 136 6.24 20.58 -4.04
CA TYR A 136 5.79 21.13 -2.78
C TYR A 136 5.46 20.03 -1.75
N PHE A 137 4.60 19.09 -2.15
CA PHE A 137 4.16 18.00 -1.27
C PHE A 137 5.30 17.06 -0.84
N ARG A 138 6.29 16.88 -1.74
CA ARG A 138 7.48 16.08 -1.48
C ARG A 138 8.61 16.87 -0.81
N GLY A 139 8.47 18.18 -0.66
CA GLY A 139 9.42 19.06 0.01
C GLY A 139 10.74 19.25 -0.73
N GLN A 140 10.75 19.11 -2.07
CA GLN A 140 11.96 19.32 -2.89
C GLN A 140 11.63 19.72 -4.32
N LYS A 141 12.06 20.93 -4.72
CA LYS A 141 11.99 21.44 -6.08
C LYS A 141 12.76 20.53 -7.07
N GLY A 142 12.15 20.23 -8.21
CA GLY A 142 12.71 19.39 -9.27
C GLY A 142 12.65 17.89 -8.98
N SER A 143 11.96 17.46 -7.91
CA SER A 143 11.73 16.04 -7.63
C SER A 143 10.78 15.41 -8.63
N TYR A 144 9.78 16.16 -9.12
CA TYR A 144 8.85 15.71 -10.15
C TYR A 144 9.58 15.28 -11.43
N ASP A 145 10.38 16.16 -12.00
CA ASP A 145 11.11 15.86 -13.24
C ASP A 145 12.03 14.66 -13.13
N LYS A 146 12.71 14.52 -11.98
CA LYS A 146 13.54 13.34 -11.70
C LYS A 146 12.73 12.06 -11.64
N SER A 147 11.57 12.08 -10.99
CA SER A 147 10.68 10.92 -10.87
C SER A 147 10.06 10.53 -12.21
N ILE A 148 9.66 11.50 -13.04
CA ILE A 148 9.20 11.26 -14.43
C ILE A 148 10.32 10.68 -15.28
N LYS A 149 11.54 11.26 -15.21
CA LYS A 149 12.70 10.72 -15.92
C LYS A 149 13.00 9.29 -15.49
N ALA A 150 12.85 8.96 -14.21
CA ALA A 150 13.04 7.60 -13.69
C ALA A 150 12.04 6.60 -14.33
N ILE A 151 10.74 6.94 -14.40
CA ILE A 151 9.72 6.10 -15.07
C ILE A 151 10.12 5.86 -16.52
N LYS A 152 10.39 6.94 -17.27
CA LYS A 152 10.78 6.85 -18.69
C LYS A 152 12.03 6.00 -18.90
N THR A 153 13.04 6.13 -18.01
CA THR A 153 14.29 5.36 -18.09
C THR A 153 14.03 3.87 -17.85
N ILE A 154 13.24 3.51 -16.83
CA ILE A 154 12.87 2.11 -16.55
C ILE A 154 12.12 1.50 -17.73
N GLN A 155 11.14 2.20 -18.28
CA GLN A 155 10.32 1.71 -19.39
C GLN A 155 11.12 1.56 -20.68
N LYS A 156 12.00 2.51 -21.00
CA LYS A 156 12.90 2.43 -22.17
C LYS A 156 13.74 1.15 -22.16
N LEU A 157 14.05 0.62 -20.99
CA LEU A 157 14.80 -0.62 -20.79
C LEU A 157 13.90 -1.86 -20.63
N GLY A 158 12.58 -1.73 -20.84
CA GLY A 158 11.61 -2.83 -20.73
C GLY A 158 11.25 -3.22 -19.29
N GLY A 159 11.58 -2.37 -18.31
CA GLY A 159 11.26 -2.60 -16.91
C GLY A 159 9.81 -2.26 -16.56
N ASN A 160 9.32 -2.80 -15.44
CA ASN A 160 7.96 -2.65 -14.96
C ASN A 160 7.86 -1.56 -13.88
N ALA A 161 7.49 -0.35 -14.29
CA ALA A 161 7.28 0.79 -13.39
C ALA A 161 5.79 1.17 -13.29
N GLY A 162 5.36 1.63 -12.12
CA GLY A 162 4.03 2.20 -11.90
C GLY A 162 4.06 3.42 -11.00
N ILE A 163 2.96 4.17 -11.01
CA ILE A 163 2.77 5.37 -10.21
C ILE A 163 2.19 5.03 -8.84
N ARG A 164 2.68 5.70 -7.80
CA ARG A 164 2.11 5.70 -6.45
C ARG A 164 1.73 7.13 -6.08
N PHE A 165 0.47 7.32 -5.78
CA PHE A 165 -0.11 8.64 -5.47
C PHE A 165 -0.86 8.59 -4.15
N THR A 166 -0.73 9.62 -3.31
CA THR A 166 -1.48 9.77 -2.06
C THR A 166 -2.46 10.93 -2.18
N ILE A 167 -3.74 10.65 -1.97
CA ILE A 167 -4.80 11.68 -2.03
C ILE A 167 -4.80 12.47 -0.73
N THR A 168 -4.65 13.80 -0.85
CA THR A 168 -4.80 14.79 0.22
C THR A 168 -5.34 16.09 -0.38
N LYS A 169 -5.72 17.06 0.43
CA LYS A 169 -6.11 18.41 -0.05
C LYS A 169 -5.00 19.10 -0.83
N GLU A 170 -3.73 18.80 -0.52
CA GLU A 170 -2.57 19.40 -1.21
C GLU A 170 -2.29 18.73 -2.57
N THR A 171 -2.80 17.53 -2.80
CA THR A 171 -2.55 16.75 -4.03
C THR A 171 -3.81 16.57 -4.89
N GLU A 172 -5.00 16.86 -4.35
CA GLU A 172 -6.29 16.60 -5.02
C GLU A 172 -6.46 17.35 -6.36
N SER A 173 -5.83 18.52 -6.52
CA SER A 173 -5.85 19.26 -7.80
C SER A 173 -5.26 18.48 -8.97
N SER A 174 -4.35 17.55 -8.69
CA SER A 174 -3.71 16.68 -9.69
C SER A 174 -4.35 15.29 -9.80
N PHE A 175 -5.42 15.01 -9.06
CA PHE A 175 -5.96 13.65 -8.97
C PHE A 175 -6.33 13.05 -10.34
N TYR A 176 -7.05 13.80 -11.15
CA TYR A 176 -7.47 13.36 -12.49
C TYR A 176 -6.29 13.29 -13.46
N ASP A 177 -5.38 14.23 -13.36
CA ASP A 177 -4.21 14.32 -14.24
C ASP A 177 -3.23 13.13 -14.03
N ILE A 178 -3.23 12.50 -12.85
CA ILE A 178 -2.45 11.30 -12.60
C ILE A 178 -2.86 10.14 -13.52
N PHE A 179 -4.14 10.01 -13.87
CA PHE A 179 -4.62 8.99 -14.80
C PHE A 179 -4.19 9.29 -16.23
N THR A 180 -4.29 10.56 -16.66
CA THR A 180 -3.77 11.03 -17.95
C THR A 180 -2.27 10.79 -18.05
N LEU A 181 -1.52 11.19 -17.03
CA LEU A 181 -0.06 10.96 -16.96
C LEU A 181 0.29 9.47 -17.04
N ALA A 182 -0.47 8.62 -16.39
CA ALA A 182 -0.26 7.16 -16.41
C ALA A 182 -0.47 6.59 -17.83
N GLU A 183 -1.48 7.08 -18.55
CA GLU A 183 -1.73 6.72 -19.95
C GLU A 183 -0.60 7.24 -20.86
N GLU A 184 -0.20 8.50 -20.72
CA GLU A 184 0.89 9.12 -21.51
C GLU A 184 2.24 8.41 -21.28
N LEU A 185 2.53 8.04 -20.04
CA LEU A 185 3.73 7.31 -19.68
C LEU A 185 3.60 5.81 -19.95
N ASN A 186 2.45 5.31 -20.39
CA ASN A 186 2.17 3.88 -20.61
C ASN A 186 2.54 3.00 -19.41
N VAL A 187 2.27 3.46 -18.18
CA VAL A 187 2.48 2.63 -17.00
C VAL A 187 1.33 1.66 -16.82
N ASN A 188 1.63 0.45 -16.36
CA ASN A 188 0.63 -0.60 -16.20
C ASN A 188 -0.02 -0.66 -14.82
N LYS A 189 0.34 0.25 -13.90
CA LYS A 189 -0.25 0.31 -12.56
C LYS A 189 -0.27 1.71 -11.98
N ILE A 190 -1.40 2.05 -11.41
CA ILE A 190 -1.60 3.24 -10.57
C ILE A 190 -2.01 2.76 -9.18
N TYR A 191 -1.21 3.05 -8.16
CA TYR A 191 -1.55 2.79 -6.77
C TYR A 191 -1.98 4.10 -6.12
N ILE A 192 -3.25 4.19 -5.74
CA ILE A 192 -3.83 5.35 -5.06
C ILE A 192 -3.96 5.03 -3.57
N SER A 193 -3.29 5.80 -2.73
CA SER A 193 -3.32 5.66 -1.27
C SER A 193 -4.15 6.76 -0.65
N HIS A 194 -5.00 6.37 0.30
CA HIS A 194 -5.64 7.33 1.20
C HIS A 194 -4.72 7.63 2.38
N LEU A 195 -4.76 8.87 2.89
CA LEU A 195 -3.93 9.29 4.01
C LEU A 195 -4.16 8.39 5.24
N VAL A 196 -3.06 7.99 5.89
CA VAL A 196 -3.10 7.30 7.17
C VAL A 196 -2.42 8.17 8.23
N TYR A 197 -3.02 8.27 9.38
CA TYR A 197 -2.64 9.17 10.47
C TYR A 197 -1.45 8.60 11.25
N SER A 198 -0.28 8.63 10.62
CA SER A 198 0.98 8.14 11.18
C SER A 198 2.14 9.04 10.76
N GLY A 199 3.15 9.22 11.59
CA GLY A 199 4.28 10.10 11.32
C GLY A 199 3.86 11.54 11.07
N ARG A 200 4.41 12.21 10.05
CA ARG A 200 3.99 13.56 9.63
C ARG A 200 2.53 13.62 9.16
N GLY A 201 2.01 12.53 8.58
CA GLY A 201 0.60 12.45 8.22
C GLY A 201 -0.37 12.52 9.42
N LYS A 202 0.09 12.20 10.64
CA LYS A 202 -0.67 12.44 11.88
C LYS A 202 -0.56 13.88 12.33
N GLU A 203 0.58 14.51 12.16
CA GLU A 203 0.82 15.92 12.49
C GLU A 203 0.03 16.86 11.57
N ASN A 204 -0.20 16.43 10.32
CA ASN A 204 -0.90 17.18 9.28
C ASN A 204 -2.28 16.55 8.96
N LEU A 205 -3.10 16.28 9.99
CA LEU A 205 -4.44 15.68 9.79
C LEU A 205 -5.37 16.58 8.96
N GLU A 206 -5.19 17.87 9.03
CA GLU A 206 -5.98 18.88 8.29
C GLU A 206 -5.83 18.79 6.78
N ILE A 207 -4.77 18.13 6.28
CA ILE A 207 -4.63 17.88 4.83
C ILE A 207 -5.46 16.71 4.33
N ASP A 208 -6.12 15.93 5.19
CA ASP A 208 -7.00 14.86 4.73
C ASP A 208 -8.26 15.41 4.05
N ILE A 209 -8.69 14.75 2.99
CA ILE A 209 -9.88 15.12 2.24
C ILE A 209 -11.17 14.76 2.99
N SER A 210 -12.27 15.43 2.66
CA SER A 210 -13.58 15.11 3.24
C SER A 210 -14.09 13.72 2.80
N LYS A 211 -15.06 13.18 3.53
CA LYS A 211 -15.68 11.90 3.22
C LYS A 211 -16.41 11.92 1.88
N GLU A 212 -17.04 13.04 1.55
CA GLU A 212 -17.76 13.29 0.30
C GLU A 212 -16.79 13.29 -0.89
N LYS A 213 -15.68 14.03 -0.79
CA LYS A 213 -14.63 14.06 -1.81
C LYS A 213 -14.00 12.68 -1.99
N ARG A 214 -13.76 11.97 -0.90
CA ARG A 214 -13.23 10.61 -0.94
C ARG A 214 -14.15 9.67 -1.72
N LYS A 215 -15.46 9.74 -1.46
CA LYS A 215 -16.46 8.93 -2.16
C LYS A 215 -16.54 9.29 -3.65
N GLU A 216 -16.42 10.59 -4.00
CA GLU A 216 -16.33 11.07 -5.38
C GLU A 216 -15.15 10.43 -6.12
N TYR A 217 -13.95 10.50 -5.53
CA TYR A 217 -12.73 9.94 -6.13
C TYR A 217 -12.77 8.41 -6.27
N VAL A 218 -13.36 7.71 -5.29
CA VAL A 218 -13.55 6.26 -5.38
C VAL A 218 -14.49 5.89 -6.52
N ASN A 219 -15.61 6.62 -6.68
CA ASN A 219 -16.52 6.41 -7.82
C ASN A 219 -15.81 6.66 -9.15
N PHE A 220 -15.00 7.71 -9.24
CA PHE A 220 -14.20 7.96 -10.44
C PHE A 220 -13.24 6.81 -10.75
N MET A 221 -12.48 6.33 -9.75
CA MET A 221 -11.54 5.21 -9.91
C MET A 221 -12.24 3.94 -10.39
N ILE A 222 -13.42 3.65 -9.86
CA ILE A 222 -14.22 2.49 -10.26
C ILE A 222 -14.70 2.62 -11.70
N ASN A 223 -15.23 3.79 -12.09
CA ASN A 223 -15.68 4.03 -13.46
C ASN A 223 -14.50 3.99 -14.45
N LYS A 224 -13.34 4.54 -14.07
CA LYS A 224 -12.13 4.48 -14.89
C LYS A 224 -11.59 3.05 -15.03
N ALA A 225 -11.71 2.23 -14.00
CA ALA A 225 -11.33 0.82 -14.06
C ALA A 225 -12.26 0.00 -14.98
N PHE A 226 -13.56 0.29 -15.00
CA PHE A 226 -14.48 -0.27 -15.99
C PHE A 226 -14.14 0.19 -17.41
N GLU A 227 -13.92 1.50 -17.60
CA GLU A 227 -13.51 2.06 -18.90
C GLU A 227 -12.24 1.38 -19.44
N TYR A 228 -11.24 1.18 -18.59
CA TYR A 228 -10.02 0.46 -18.98
C TYR A 228 -10.28 -1.00 -19.36
N TYR A 229 -11.12 -1.69 -18.61
CA TYR A 229 -11.52 -3.05 -18.92
C TYR A 229 -12.25 -3.15 -20.26
N GLU A 230 -13.25 -2.30 -20.49
CA GLU A 230 -14.08 -2.26 -21.70
C GLU A 230 -13.26 -1.90 -22.94
N ASN A 231 -12.27 -1.01 -22.80
CA ASN A 231 -11.39 -0.56 -23.90
C ASN A 231 -10.11 -1.44 -24.05
N GLY A 232 -9.98 -2.51 -23.27
CA GLY A 232 -8.81 -3.40 -23.35
C GLY A 232 -7.50 -2.77 -22.88
N LYS A 233 -7.53 -1.66 -22.12
CA LYS A 233 -6.34 -1.03 -21.56
C LYS A 233 -5.83 -1.83 -20.36
N ASP A 234 -4.56 -2.21 -20.35
CA ASP A 234 -3.94 -3.00 -19.28
C ASP A 234 -3.30 -2.10 -18.20
N ILE A 235 -4.12 -1.25 -17.58
CA ILE A 235 -3.72 -0.40 -16.44
C ILE A 235 -4.44 -0.89 -15.18
N ASP A 236 -3.69 -1.39 -14.20
CA ASP A 236 -4.21 -1.88 -12.93
C ASP A 236 -4.37 -0.72 -11.94
N ILE A 237 -5.60 -0.29 -11.68
CA ILE A 237 -5.91 0.66 -10.61
C ILE A 237 -5.99 -0.12 -9.31
N VAL A 238 -5.18 0.30 -8.34
CA VAL A 238 -5.08 -0.32 -7.01
C VAL A 238 -5.32 0.74 -5.95
N THR A 239 -6.23 0.50 -5.01
CA THR A 239 -6.42 1.40 -3.86
C THR A 239 -5.79 0.83 -2.60
N GLY A 240 -5.38 1.70 -1.70
CA GLY A 240 -4.76 1.33 -0.44
C GLY A 240 -5.28 2.13 0.74
N ASN A 241 -5.29 1.46 1.89
CA ASN A 241 -5.69 2.03 3.18
C ASN A 241 -7.15 2.50 3.26
N MET A 242 -8.03 1.95 2.40
CA MET A 242 -9.47 2.27 2.38
C MET A 242 -10.27 1.05 1.92
N GLU A 243 -10.53 0.13 2.81
CA GLU A 243 -11.15 -1.15 2.49
C GLU A 243 -12.63 -1.02 2.10
N MET A 244 -13.28 0.09 2.46
CA MET A 244 -14.67 0.36 2.06
C MET A 244 -14.83 0.70 0.56
N ASP A 245 -13.75 0.93 -0.18
CA ASP A 245 -13.78 1.07 -1.65
C ASP A 245 -14.37 -0.19 -2.31
N ALA A 246 -14.16 -1.35 -1.69
CA ALA A 246 -14.73 -2.62 -2.13
C ALA A 246 -16.26 -2.63 -2.10
N ILE A 247 -16.87 -1.87 -1.18
CA ILE A 247 -18.33 -1.81 -1.04
C ILE A 247 -18.92 -0.94 -2.14
N ILE A 248 -18.25 0.13 -2.53
CA ILE A 248 -18.68 0.95 -3.67
C ILE A 248 -18.57 0.14 -4.97
N LEU A 249 -17.49 -0.63 -5.14
CA LEU A 249 -17.39 -1.54 -6.29
C LEU A 249 -18.55 -2.55 -6.32
N LEU A 250 -18.90 -3.14 -5.18
CA LEU A 250 -20.02 -4.08 -5.11
C LEU A 250 -21.34 -3.42 -5.53
N LYS A 251 -21.60 -2.21 -5.05
CA LYS A 251 -22.81 -1.44 -5.43
C LYS A 251 -22.83 -1.08 -6.93
N GLU A 252 -21.69 -0.81 -7.54
CA GLU A 252 -21.61 -0.56 -8.98
C GLU A 252 -21.85 -1.84 -9.80
N PHE A 253 -21.39 -3.01 -9.30
CA PHE A 253 -21.73 -4.30 -9.91
C PHE A 253 -23.23 -4.62 -9.83
N GLU A 254 -23.88 -4.30 -8.70
CA GLU A 254 -25.34 -4.46 -8.56
C GLU A 254 -26.12 -3.72 -9.64
N LYS A 255 -25.60 -2.58 -10.12
CA LYS A 255 -26.22 -1.78 -11.19
C LYS A 255 -25.84 -2.25 -12.59
N LYS A 256 -24.56 -2.53 -12.84
CA LYS A 256 -24.03 -2.76 -14.19
C LYS A 256 -23.97 -4.24 -14.58
N TYR A 257 -23.74 -5.13 -13.60
CA TYR A 257 -23.49 -6.56 -13.82
C TYR A 257 -24.17 -7.43 -12.76
N PRO A 258 -25.52 -7.40 -12.65
CA PRO A 258 -26.26 -8.08 -11.59
C PRO A 258 -25.97 -9.59 -11.50
N ASP A 259 -25.74 -10.25 -12.64
CA ASP A 259 -25.45 -11.70 -12.70
C ASP A 259 -24.11 -12.06 -12.03
N PHE A 260 -23.17 -11.13 -11.95
CA PHE A 260 -21.84 -11.33 -11.37
C PHE A 260 -21.71 -10.89 -9.91
N VAL A 261 -22.77 -10.32 -9.30
CA VAL A 261 -22.74 -9.79 -7.94
C VAL A 261 -22.33 -10.85 -6.90
N ASN A 262 -22.89 -12.06 -7.00
CA ASN A 262 -22.57 -13.14 -6.07
C ASN A 262 -21.12 -13.60 -6.21
N SER A 263 -20.61 -13.68 -7.44
CA SER A 263 -19.20 -13.99 -7.72
C SER A 263 -18.28 -12.95 -7.10
N LEU A 264 -18.56 -11.65 -7.33
CA LEU A 264 -17.78 -10.56 -6.74
C LEU A 264 -17.85 -10.60 -5.21
N LYS A 265 -19.03 -10.75 -4.62
CA LYS A 265 -19.22 -10.79 -3.16
C LYS A 265 -18.38 -11.91 -2.51
N ASN A 266 -18.35 -13.11 -3.11
CA ASN A 266 -17.53 -14.21 -2.64
C ASN A 266 -16.03 -13.90 -2.72
N ARG A 267 -15.58 -13.23 -3.79
CA ARG A 267 -14.19 -12.79 -3.95
C ARG A 267 -13.80 -11.73 -2.91
N LEU A 268 -14.69 -10.78 -2.63
CA LEU A 268 -14.48 -9.74 -1.62
C LEU A 268 -14.39 -10.33 -0.20
N LYS A 269 -15.24 -11.28 0.14
CA LYS A 269 -15.15 -12.02 1.41
C LYS A 269 -13.85 -12.81 1.52
N SER A 270 -13.40 -13.46 0.44
CA SER A 270 -12.12 -14.16 0.40
C SER A 270 -10.93 -13.20 0.49
N TRP A 271 -11.02 -11.99 -0.07
CA TRP A 271 -10.03 -10.93 0.12
C TRP A 271 -9.94 -10.50 1.59
N GLY A 272 -11.08 -10.41 2.30
CA GLY A 272 -11.18 -10.25 3.75
C GLY A 272 -10.76 -8.88 4.28
N GLY A 273 -10.79 -7.83 3.46
CA GLY A 273 -10.58 -6.44 3.87
C GLY A 273 -9.19 -6.14 4.42
N ASN A 274 -9.16 -5.40 5.54
CA ASN A 274 -7.92 -5.02 6.19
C ASN A 274 -7.12 -6.23 6.67
N SER A 275 -5.88 -6.32 6.24
CA SER A 275 -5.02 -7.49 6.45
C SER A 275 -3.81 -7.25 7.37
N ALA A 276 -3.79 -6.13 8.12
CA ALA A 276 -2.76 -5.84 9.12
C ALA A 276 -2.61 -6.98 10.12
N GLY A 277 -1.38 -7.45 10.36
CA GLY A 277 -1.07 -8.55 11.27
C GLY A 277 -1.48 -9.96 10.79
N LYS A 278 -2.12 -10.07 9.61
CA LYS A 278 -2.58 -11.35 9.03
C LYS A 278 -1.83 -11.68 7.73
N ARG A 279 -1.95 -10.87 6.70
CA ARG A 279 -1.27 -11.02 5.40
C ARG A 279 -0.41 -9.82 5.03
N LEU A 280 -0.41 -8.79 5.85
CA LEU A 280 0.43 -7.61 5.74
C LEU A 280 1.15 -7.38 7.05
N GLY A 281 2.45 -7.16 6.98
CA GLY A 281 3.29 -6.75 8.10
C GLY A 281 4.28 -5.68 7.68
N ASN A 282 4.99 -5.14 8.67
CA ASN A 282 6.07 -4.20 8.46
C ASN A 282 7.26 -4.55 9.34
N MET A 283 8.46 -4.32 8.82
CA MET A 283 9.72 -4.30 9.56
C MET A 283 10.34 -2.92 9.39
N ASP A 284 10.80 -2.31 10.46
CA ASP A 284 11.41 -1.01 10.39
C ASP A 284 12.96 -1.04 10.54
N TRP A 285 13.57 0.10 10.33
CA TRP A 285 15.02 0.32 10.36
C TRP A 285 15.66 0.13 11.74
N ASN A 286 14.88 -0.01 12.81
CA ASN A 286 15.35 -0.33 14.16
C ASN A 286 15.08 -1.79 14.55
N GLY A 287 14.66 -2.60 13.59
CA GLY A 287 14.36 -4.02 13.80
C GLY A 287 12.97 -4.30 14.37
N PHE A 288 12.12 -3.29 14.58
CA PHE A 288 10.78 -3.53 15.08
C PHE A 288 9.86 -4.13 14.01
N VAL A 289 9.05 -5.09 14.44
CA VAL A 289 8.00 -5.71 13.63
C VAL A 289 6.65 -5.13 14.02
N LYS A 290 5.85 -4.74 13.02
CA LYS A 290 4.53 -4.14 13.20
C LYS A 290 3.48 -4.84 12.32
N PRO A 291 2.19 -4.81 12.70
CA PRO A 291 1.09 -5.37 11.89
C PRO A 291 0.94 -4.75 10.49
N ASP A 292 1.26 -3.46 10.35
CA ASP A 292 1.40 -2.72 9.08
C ASP A 292 2.35 -1.52 9.29
N PRO A 293 2.78 -0.80 8.23
CA PRO A 293 3.76 0.29 8.35
C PRO A 293 3.26 1.50 9.15
N PHE A 294 1.96 1.64 9.33
CA PHE A 294 1.33 2.77 10.02
C PHE A 294 0.99 2.44 11.48
N PHE A 295 1.09 1.16 11.86
CA PHE A 295 0.63 0.69 13.16
C PHE A 295 1.42 1.34 14.30
N PRO A 296 0.72 1.84 15.36
CA PRO A 296 1.38 2.57 16.44
C PRO A 296 2.17 1.66 17.40
N MET A 297 1.85 0.36 17.43
CA MET A 297 2.44 -0.61 18.34
C MET A 297 3.31 -1.61 17.58
N THR A 298 4.32 -2.14 18.26
CA THR A 298 5.16 -3.22 17.76
C THR A 298 4.71 -4.56 18.32
N ILE A 299 4.96 -5.64 17.59
CA ILE A 299 4.72 -7.02 18.03
C ILE A 299 6.00 -7.76 18.38
N GLY A 300 7.14 -7.14 18.18
CA GLY A 300 8.46 -7.66 18.53
C GLY A 300 9.59 -6.90 17.85
N ASN A 301 10.82 -7.40 18.05
CA ASN A 301 12.01 -6.87 17.38
C ASN A 301 12.84 -8.05 16.87
N TYR A 302 13.06 -8.12 15.54
CA TYR A 302 13.71 -9.25 14.89
C TYR A 302 15.24 -9.30 15.11
N LEU A 303 15.83 -8.24 15.66
CA LEU A 303 17.22 -8.25 16.14
C LEU A 303 17.38 -8.97 17.51
N LYS A 304 16.24 -9.21 18.22
CA LYS A 304 16.22 -9.83 19.54
C LYS A 304 15.57 -11.23 19.53
N LYS A 305 14.63 -11.49 18.63
CA LYS A 305 13.90 -12.74 18.49
C LYS A 305 13.66 -13.00 17.01
N ASP A 306 13.89 -14.21 16.52
CA ASP A 306 13.68 -14.56 15.11
C ASP A 306 12.31 -14.12 14.59
N PHE A 307 12.27 -13.59 13.35
CA PHE A 307 11.06 -13.04 12.76
C PHE A 307 9.89 -14.04 12.71
N ASP A 308 10.15 -15.28 12.34
CA ASP A 308 9.14 -16.34 12.30
C ASP A 308 8.48 -16.56 13.67
N LYS A 309 9.26 -16.54 14.74
CA LYS A 309 8.76 -16.67 16.13
C LYS A 309 7.98 -15.45 16.60
N ILE A 310 8.20 -14.26 16.01
CA ILE A 310 7.41 -13.06 16.27
C ILE A 310 6.11 -13.12 15.47
N TRP A 311 6.21 -13.39 14.16
CA TRP A 311 5.08 -13.34 13.24
C TRP A 311 4.08 -14.48 13.46
N LEU A 312 4.55 -15.67 13.83
CA LEU A 312 3.72 -16.85 14.08
C LEU A 312 3.34 -17.01 15.56
N ASP A 313 3.56 -16.00 16.40
CA ASP A 313 3.28 -16.06 17.84
C ASP A 313 1.77 -16.09 18.12
N ASP A 314 1.25 -17.26 18.42
CA ASP A 314 -0.15 -17.47 18.78
C ASP A 314 -0.49 -17.06 20.22
N SER A 315 0.50 -16.68 21.04
CA SER A 315 0.26 -16.10 22.37
C SER A 315 -0.03 -14.60 22.34
N SER A 316 0.31 -13.90 21.24
CA SER A 316 0.10 -12.48 21.09
C SER A 316 -1.39 -12.12 20.97
N GLU A 317 -1.96 -11.54 22.03
CA GLU A 317 -3.36 -11.09 22.06
C GLU A 317 -3.67 -10.06 20.95
N LEU A 318 -2.71 -9.20 20.60
CA LEU A 318 -2.87 -8.25 19.52
C LEU A 318 -3.00 -8.97 18.16
N LEU A 319 -2.12 -9.94 17.88
CA LEU A 319 -2.17 -10.70 16.63
C LEU A 319 -3.41 -11.57 16.55
N LYS A 320 -3.84 -12.22 17.65
CA LYS A 320 -5.10 -12.98 17.71
C LYS A 320 -6.27 -12.13 17.25
N LYS A 321 -6.48 -10.96 17.89
CA LYS A 321 -7.57 -10.03 17.56
C LYS A 321 -7.47 -9.48 16.12
N LEU A 322 -6.26 -9.18 15.63
CA LEU A 322 -6.07 -8.72 14.25
C LEU A 322 -6.36 -9.81 13.21
N ARG A 323 -6.23 -11.09 13.57
CA ARG A 323 -6.46 -12.25 12.72
C ARG A 323 -7.91 -12.76 12.74
N GLU A 324 -8.71 -12.31 13.71
CA GLU A 324 -10.16 -12.58 13.74
C GLU A 324 -10.84 -12.14 12.43
N PHE A 325 -11.85 -12.91 12.02
CA PHE A 325 -12.63 -12.57 10.84
C PHE A 325 -14.09 -13.03 10.96
N PRO A 326 -15.04 -12.12 10.83
CA PRO A 326 -14.85 -10.67 10.88
C PRO A 326 -14.32 -10.21 12.26
N ARG A 327 -13.62 -9.10 12.30
CA ARG A 327 -13.16 -8.48 13.56
C ARG A 327 -14.34 -7.92 14.33
N ASN A 328 -14.28 -7.99 15.67
CA ASN A 328 -15.22 -7.30 16.55
C ASN A 328 -14.82 -5.82 16.66
N ILE A 329 -15.51 -4.96 15.90
CA ILE A 329 -15.23 -3.52 15.81
C ILE A 329 -16.43 -2.74 16.39
N LYS A 330 -16.13 -1.74 17.21
CA LYS A 330 -17.12 -0.85 17.85
C LYS A 330 -17.75 0.15 16.87
N GLY A 331 -18.56 1.05 17.40
CA GLY A 331 -19.21 2.11 16.64
C GLY A 331 -20.15 1.57 15.56
N LYS A 332 -20.28 2.27 14.44
CA LYS A 332 -21.15 1.86 13.33
C LYS A 332 -20.78 0.52 12.69
N CYS A 333 -19.52 0.07 12.87
CA CYS A 333 -19.05 -1.21 12.35
C CYS A 333 -19.71 -2.41 13.05
N SER A 334 -20.14 -2.27 14.31
CA SER A 334 -20.77 -3.36 15.08
C SER A 334 -22.09 -3.86 14.49
N SER A 335 -22.76 -3.02 13.70
CA SER A 335 -24.02 -3.36 13.01
C SER A 335 -23.91 -3.25 11.48
N CYS A 336 -22.68 -3.18 10.94
CA CYS A 336 -22.45 -3.00 9.51
C CYS A 336 -22.59 -4.33 8.76
N LYS A 337 -23.52 -4.41 7.81
CA LYS A 337 -23.71 -5.60 6.94
C LYS A 337 -22.53 -5.95 6.04
N TYR A 338 -21.54 -5.05 5.93
CA TYR A 338 -20.35 -5.25 5.11
C TYR A 338 -19.08 -5.52 5.93
N ILE A 339 -19.22 -5.84 7.22
CA ILE A 339 -18.04 -6.06 8.08
C ILE A 339 -17.18 -7.24 7.58
N ASP A 340 -17.80 -8.25 6.98
CA ASP A 340 -17.16 -9.41 6.35
C ASP A 340 -16.43 -9.10 5.02
N ILE A 341 -16.57 -7.89 4.49
CA ILE A 341 -15.86 -7.40 3.32
C ILE A 341 -14.74 -6.44 3.74
N CYS A 342 -15.08 -5.40 4.53
CA CYS A 342 -14.18 -4.31 4.92
C CYS A 342 -13.26 -4.69 6.08
N ASN A 343 -13.73 -5.52 7.02
CA ASN A 343 -13.05 -5.92 8.26
C ASN A 343 -12.61 -4.74 9.14
N GLY A 344 -13.42 -3.65 9.13
CA GLY A 344 -13.27 -2.49 10.00
C GLY A 344 -12.32 -1.39 9.49
N GLY A 345 -11.70 -1.53 8.33
CA GLY A 345 -10.80 -0.52 7.77
C GLY A 345 -9.48 -0.35 8.55
N SER A 346 -8.89 0.84 8.51
CA SER A 346 -7.57 1.11 9.11
C SER A 346 -7.63 1.19 10.64
N ARG A 347 -6.99 0.24 11.31
CA ARG A 347 -6.84 0.25 12.76
C ARG A 347 -5.94 1.39 13.26
N SER A 348 -4.97 1.78 12.42
CA SER A 348 -4.06 2.89 12.72
C SER A 348 -4.79 4.23 12.73
N ARG A 349 -5.75 4.46 11.81
CA ARG A 349 -6.58 5.67 11.83
C ARG A 349 -7.53 5.69 13.03
N ALA A 350 -8.18 4.55 13.33
CA ALA A 350 -9.04 4.43 14.49
C ALA A 350 -8.27 4.83 15.76
N TYR A 351 -7.12 4.21 16.00
CA TYR A 351 -6.28 4.52 17.17
C TYR A 351 -5.80 5.97 17.21
N ALA A 352 -5.42 6.54 16.06
CA ALA A 352 -4.90 7.90 16.02
C ALA A 352 -5.93 8.96 16.48
N ILE A 353 -7.22 8.69 16.28
CA ILE A 353 -8.32 9.61 16.62
C ILE A 353 -8.95 9.29 17.98
N SER A 354 -9.26 8.01 18.26
CA SER A 354 -9.98 7.62 19.47
C SER A 354 -9.10 7.03 20.59
N GLY A 355 -7.84 6.68 20.28
CA GLY A 355 -6.98 5.94 21.21
C GLY A 355 -7.33 4.44 21.32
N ASP A 356 -8.33 3.97 20.60
CA ASP A 356 -8.76 2.56 20.60
C ASP A 356 -8.59 1.93 19.21
N LEU A 357 -7.84 0.81 19.15
CA LEU A 357 -7.66 0.05 17.90
C LEU A 357 -8.96 -0.57 17.38
N TRP A 358 -9.92 -0.78 18.25
CA TRP A 358 -11.15 -1.51 17.95
C TRP A 358 -12.35 -0.60 17.72
N ASP A 359 -12.10 0.70 17.63
CA ASP A 359 -13.10 1.68 17.22
C ASP A 359 -13.31 1.69 15.70
N GLU A 360 -14.36 2.34 15.23
CA GLU A 360 -14.61 2.50 13.80
C GLU A 360 -13.51 3.33 13.11
N ASP A 361 -13.28 3.06 11.83
CA ASP A 361 -12.35 3.89 11.03
C ASP A 361 -12.99 5.27 10.79
N PRO A 362 -12.38 6.38 11.28
CA PRO A 362 -12.94 7.73 11.17
C PRO A 362 -13.10 8.19 9.71
N SER A 363 -12.32 7.63 8.79
CA SER A 363 -12.38 7.97 7.37
C SER A 363 -13.44 7.16 6.60
N CYS A 364 -14.20 6.28 7.26
CA CYS A 364 -15.28 5.55 6.61
C CYS A 364 -16.38 6.53 6.14
N TYR A 365 -16.58 6.57 4.84
CA TYR A 365 -17.51 7.46 4.15
C TYR A 365 -18.92 6.84 3.91
N LEU A 366 -19.12 5.60 4.34
CA LEU A 366 -20.46 4.97 4.25
C LEU A 366 -21.38 5.57 5.33
N THR A 367 -22.59 5.92 4.93
CA THR A 367 -23.62 6.43 5.84
C THR A 367 -24.24 5.32 6.66
N LEU A 368 -24.98 5.69 7.74
CA LEU A 368 -25.71 4.72 8.55
C LEU A 368 -26.80 3.98 7.74
N GLU A 369 -27.43 4.64 6.79
CA GLU A 369 -28.42 4.04 5.89
C GLU A 369 -27.78 3.02 4.95
N GLU A 370 -26.59 3.33 4.43
CA GLU A 370 -25.87 2.43 3.52
C GLU A 370 -25.41 1.13 4.18
N ILE A 371 -25.08 1.17 5.47
CA ILE A 371 -24.55 0.01 6.21
C ILE A 371 -25.62 -0.85 6.87
N LYS A 372 -26.82 -0.30 7.16
CA LYS A 372 -27.98 -1.03 7.61
C LYS A 372 -28.69 -1.59 6.37
N GLY A 373 -29.06 -2.83 6.39
CA GLY A 373 -29.79 -3.51 5.30
C GLY A 373 -31.25 -3.29 5.40
#